data_e7c351bff9404b3242c9a24d932ac1e6
#
_entry.id   e7c351bff9404b3242c9a24d932ac1e6
#
_cell.length_a   1.000
_cell.length_b   1.000
_cell.length_c   1.000
_cell.angle_alpha   90.00
_cell.angle_beta   90.00
_cell.angle_gamma   90.00
#
_symmetry.space_group_name_H-M   'P 1'
#
loop_
_entity.id
_entity.type
_entity.pdbx_description
1 polymer ?
#
loop_
_entity_poly.entity_id
_entity_poly.type
_entity_poly.pdbx_seq_one_letter_code
_entity_poly.pdbx_strand_id
1 'polypeptide(L)'
;YTNPITPAQANDQDFTQNQQLVLDNKALFMPNGTWIVGEMAEAPRADGFEFGLTCAPVLDDGETRYVMSSVEQFEIPANAKNPELAKEFLRFLYTEDSVKLFAEKANGIYALKKANEMVKGIVTDGVYNMNDIYQEGTFMVFGWDAMPDTSKVVIADSVFNVASDVMNGDMTAEQWRDGIEAAFEEIAASK
;
A
#
# COMPACT_ATOMS: atom_id res chain seq x y z
N TYR A 1 -6.72 19.20 -14.87
CA TYR A 1 -7.03 19.49 -13.46
C TYR A 1 -7.34 20.96 -13.30
N THR A 2 -8.62 21.32 -13.23
CA THR A 2 -9.05 22.70 -12.96
C THR A 2 -9.02 23.07 -11.48
N ASN A 3 -8.94 22.05 -10.60
CA ASN A 3 -8.75 22.19 -9.16
C ASN A 3 -7.77 21.13 -8.67
N PRO A 4 -6.49 21.42 -8.54
CA PRO A 4 -5.54 20.47 -8.01
C PRO A 4 -5.90 20.12 -6.55
N ILE A 5 -6.17 18.85 -6.31
CA ILE A 5 -6.40 18.32 -4.96
C ILE A 5 -5.12 17.92 -4.26
N THR A 6 -4.02 17.91 -4.99
CA THR A 6 -2.67 17.67 -4.46
C THR A 6 -1.87 18.97 -4.42
N PRO A 7 -1.01 19.16 -3.42
CA PRO A 7 -0.08 20.28 -3.40
C PRO A 7 0.78 20.32 -4.67
N ALA A 8 1.02 21.51 -5.21
CA ALA A 8 1.83 21.69 -6.43
C ALA A 8 3.25 21.07 -6.29
N GLN A 9 3.77 21.04 -5.07
CA GLN A 9 5.10 20.51 -4.77
C GLN A 9 5.14 18.96 -4.80
N ALA A 10 4.00 18.27 -4.74
CA ALA A 10 3.96 16.80 -4.63
C ALA A 10 4.64 16.09 -5.80
N ASN A 11 4.66 16.73 -6.97
CA ASN A 11 5.32 16.18 -8.16
C ASN A 11 6.86 16.28 -8.11
N ASP A 12 7.38 17.27 -7.41
CA ASP A 12 8.82 17.58 -7.38
C ASP A 12 9.51 17.05 -6.11
N GLN A 13 8.75 16.44 -5.21
CA GLN A 13 9.23 15.94 -3.93
C GLN A 13 9.37 14.41 -3.97
N ASP A 14 10.29 13.89 -3.15
CA ASP A 14 10.34 12.46 -2.90
C ASP A 14 9.15 12.00 -2.03
N PHE A 15 8.99 10.69 -1.89
CA PHE A 15 7.83 10.13 -1.18
C PHE A 15 7.81 10.51 0.32
N THR A 16 8.97 10.63 0.98
CA THR A 16 9.04 11.03 2.40
C THR A 16 8.66 12.49 2.60
N GLN A 17 9.05 13.36 1.69
CA GLN A 17 8.64 14.77 1.69
C GLN A 17 7.13 14.92 1.46
N ASN A 18 6.55 14.10 0.58
CA ASN A 18 5.10 14.09 0.37
C ASN A 18 4.35 13.57 1.61
N GLN A 19 4.85 12.53 2.25
CA GLN A 19 4.29 12.01 3.50
C GLN A 19 4.34 13.08 4.61
N GLN A 20 5.43 13.84 4.69
CA GLN A 20 5.59 14.91 5.67
C GLN A 20 4.50 15.99 5.57
N LEU A 21 3.94 16.24 4.40
CA LEU A 21 2.85 17.19 4.24
C LEU A 21 1.61 16.83 5.07
N VAL A 22 1.34 15.54 5.23
CA VAL A 22 0.23 15.07 6.07
C VAL A 22 0.58 15.22 7.55
N LEU A 23 1.79 14.85 7.94
CA LEU A 23 2.25 15.00 9.34
C LEU A 23 2.26 16.48 9.80
N ASP A 24 2.50 17.39 8.86
CA ASP A 24 2.49 18.84 9.10
C ASP A 24 1.08 19.47 9.03
N ASN A 25 0.02 18.69 8.83
CA ASN A 25 -1.36 19.16 8.57
C ASN A 25 -1.49 20.06 7.31
N LYS A 26 -0.59 19.90 6.33
CA LYS A 26 -0.64 20.61 5.05
C LYS A 26 -1.40 19.84 3.96
N ALA A 27 -1.55 18.55 4.14
CA ALA A 27 -2.39 17.68 3.33
C ALA A 27 -3.29 16.85 4.24
N LEU A 28 -4.53 16.60 3.82
CA LEU A 28 -5.53 15.87 4.62
C LEU A 28 -5.44 14.35 4.39
N PHE A 29 -5.13 13.94 3.17
CA PHE A 29 -5.04 12.54 2.77
C PHE A 29 -3.81 12.31 1.91
N MET A 30 -3.32 11.08 1.93
CA MET A 30 -2.33 10.57 1.00
C MET A 30 -2.64 9.11 0.66
N PRO A 31 -2.46 8.67 -0.59
CA PRO A 31 -2.42 7.24 -0.91
C PRO A 31 -1.20 6.61 -0.24
N ASN A 32 -1.43 5.64 0.65
CA ASN A 32 -0.36 4.96 1.38
C ASN A 32 -0.90 3.64 1.98
N GLY A 33 -0.10 2.98 2.82
CA GLY A 33 -0.46 1.74 3.48
C GLY A 33 -0.08 1.71 4.94
N THR A 34 -0.34 0.59 5.59
CA THR A 34 -0.13 0.40 7.03
C THR A 34 1.32 0.56 7.49
N TRP A 35 2.28 0.49 6.57
CA TRP A 35 3.72 0.67 6.84
C TRP A 35 4.11 2.13 7.17
N ILE A 36 3.26 3.12 6.82
CA ILE A 36 3.58 4.55 7.02
C ILE A 36 3.93 4.90 8.46
N VAL A 37 3.30 4.24 9.42
CA VAL A 37 3.54 4.51 10.85
C VAL A 37 5.00 4.20 11.22
N GLY A 38 5.53 3.07 10.74
CA GLY A 38 6.92 2.68 10.96
C GLY A 38 7.89 3.52 10.12
N GLU A 39 7.55 3.77 8.85
CA GLU A 39 8.38 4.53 7.93
C GLU A 39 8.62 5.98 8.39
N MET A 40 7.60 6.60 8.98
CA MET A 40 7.65 7.97 9.48
C MET A 40 7.75 8.06 11.01
N ALA A 41 8.18 6.98 11.71
CA ALA A 41 8.19 6.92 13.17
C ALA A 41 8.96 8.09 13.80
N GLU A 42 10.14 8.40 13.29
CA GLU A 42 11.03 9.45 13.79
C GLU A 42 10.79 10.83 13.15
N ALA A 43 9.83 10.94 12.22
CA ALA A 43 9.56 12.21 11.55
C ALA A 43 8.84 13.18 12.48
N PRO A 44 9.19 14.47 12.47
CA PRO A 44 8.46 15.48 13.22
C PRO A 44 7.01 15.57 12.73
N ARG A 45 6.11 15.86 13.65
CA ARG A 45 4.67 15.93 13.32
C ARG A 45 3.98 17.00 14.15
N ALA A 46 2.82 17.44 13.69
CA ALA A 46 2.00 18.38 14.42
C ALA A 46 1.53 17.77 15.78
N ASP A 47 1.35 18.64 16.77
CA ASP A 47 0.85 18.21 18.09
C ASP A 47 -0.50 17.50 17.97
N GLY A 48 -0.61 16.34 18.60
CA GLY A 48 -1.82 15.52 18.56
C GLY A 48 -2.09 14.79 17.25
N PHE A 49 -1.13 14.77 16.31
CA PHE A 49 -1.28 14.03 15.08
C PHE A 49 -1.29 12.51 15.32
N GLU A 50 -2.29 11.85 14.76
CA GLU A 50 -2.42 10.39 14.73
C GLU A 50 -2.74 9.92 13.32
N PHE A 51 -2.17 8.77 12.95
CA PHE A 51 -2.51 8.14 11.68
C PHE A 51 -3.88 7.45 11.76
N GLY A 52 -4.66 7.63 10.70
CA GLY A 52 -5.85 6.84 10.43
C GLY A 52 -5.77 6.26 9.02
N LEU A 53 -6.53 5.20 8.77
CA LEU A 53 -6.66 4.61 7.45
C LEU A 53 -8.13 4.63 7.04
N THR A 54 -8.39 5.02 5.80
CA THR A 54 -9.71 4.93 5.18
C THR A 54 -9.59 4.32 3.79
N CYS A 55 -10.67 3.75 3.29
CA CYS A 55 -10.74 3.31 1.90
C CYS A 55 -10.58 4.48 0.94
N ALA A 56 -10.13 4.20 -0.28
CA ALA A 56 -10.22 5.17 -1.35
C ALA A 56 -11.68 5.68 -1.47
N PRO A 57 -11.86 6.96 -1.85
CA PRO A 57 -13.20 7.50 -2.09
C PRO A 57 -13.97 6.64 -3.08
N VAL A 58 -15.23 6.37 -2.77
CA VAL A 58 -16.14 5.63 -3.64
C VAL A 58 -16.93 6.60 -4.53
N LEU A 59 -17.41 6.10 -5.67
CA LEU A 59 -18.32 6.84 -6.53
C LEU A 59 -19.69 6.99 -5.85
N ASP A 60 -20.56 7.82 -6.40
CA ASP A 60 -21.82 8.28 -5.80
C ASP A 60 -22.84 7.17 -5.44
N ASP A 61 -22.70 5.97 -5.99
CA ASP A 61 -23.50 4.78 -5.67
C ASP A 61 -23.02 4.00 -4.41
N GLY A 62 -22.01 4.44 -3.86
CA GLY A 62 -21.10 4.28 -2.75
C GLY A 62 -21.35 3.33 -1.61
N GLU A 63 -21.97 2.17 -1.77
CA GLU A 63 -22.06 1.20 -0.69
C GLU A 63 -20.82 0.28 -0.58
N THR A 64 -20.11 0.06 -1.68
CA THR A 64 -19.00 -0.87 -1.71
C THR A 64 -17.66 -0.16 -1.50
N ARG A 65 -16.97 -0.53 -0.44
CA ARG A 65 -15.62 -0.02 -0.13
C ARG A 65 -14.57 -0.99 -0.63
N TYR A 66 -13.51 -0.45 -1.24
CA TYR A 66 -12.39 -1.22 -1.74
C TYR A 66 -11.09 -0.83 -1.05
N VAL A 67 -10.32 -1.83 -0.71
CA VAL A 67 -8.96 -1.68 -0.17
C VAL A 67 -8.02 -2.48 -1.04
N MET A 68 -6.93 -1.86 -1.48
CA MET A 68 -5.84 -2.58 -2.10
C MET A 68 -5.05 -3.29 -1.00
N SER A 69 -4.84 -4.60 -1.17
CA SER A 69 -4.01 -5.40 -0.28
C SER A 69 -2.89 -6.05 -1.07
N SER A 70 -1.68 -5.91 -0.58
CA SER A 70 -0.54 -6.72 -0.99
C SER A 70 -0.03 -7.49 0.21
N VAL A 71 0.50 -8.67 -0.01
CA VAL A 71 1.02 -9.54 1.05
C VAL A 71 2.48 -9.81 0.76
N GLU A 72 3.33 -9.55 1.74
CA GLU A 72 4.71 -10.01 1.68
C GLU A 72 4.77 -11.53 1.76
N GLN A 73 5.59 -12.14 0.93
CA GLN A 73 5.69 -13.58 0.79
C GLN A 73 7.06 -14.09 1.23
N PHE A 74 7.06 -15.27 1.80
CA PHE A 74 8.28 -16.01 2.10
C PHE A 74 8.34 -17.26 1.23
N GLU A 75 9.44 -17.41 0.52
CA GLU A 75 9.66 -18.54 -0.38
C GLU A 75 10.86 -19.37 0.05
N ILE A 76 10.76 -20.68 -0.15
CA ILE A 76 11.89 -21.59 0.05
C ILE A 76 12.42 -21.98 -1.33
N PRO A 77 13.64 -21.55 -1.70
CA PRO A 77 14.22 -21.90 -2.99
C PRO A 77 14.32 -23.42 -3.16
N ALA A 78 14.12 -23.91 -4.39
CA ALA A 78 14.17 -25.33 -4.69
C ALA A 78 15.53 -25.99 -4.34
N ASN A 79 16.62 -25.20 -4.36
CA ASN A 79 17.96 -25.63 -4.03
C ASN A 79 18.39 -25.27 -2.60
N ALA A 80 17.46 -24.98 -1.70
CA ALA A 80 17.76 -24.68 -0.30
C ALA A 80 18.52 -25.86 0.35
N LYS A 81 19.58 -25.55 1.09
CA LYS A 81 20.40 -26.57 1.77
C LYS A 81 19.67 -27.32 2.88
N ASN A 82 18.75 -26.62 3.55
CA ASN A 82 17.99 -27.15 4.70
C ASN A 82 16.49 -26.80 4.55
N PRO A 83 15.77 -27.39 3.58
CA PRO A 83 14.38 -26.99 3.30
C PRO A 83 13.44 -27.30 4.47
N GLU A 84 13.67 -28.38 5.22
CA GLU A 84 12.83 -28.72 6.38
C GLU A 84 12.99 -27.72 7.52
N LEU A 85 14.21 -27.28 7.81
CA LEU A 85 14.44 -26.20 8.79
C LEU A 85 13.80 -24.89 8.35
N ALA A 86 13.87 -24.56 7.07
CA ALA A 86 13.19 -23.38 6.52
C ALA A 86 11.66 -23.48 6.70
N LYS A 87 11.08 -24.65 6.49
CA LYS A 87 9.63 -24.87 6.75
C LYS A 87 9.29 -24.73 8.24
N GLU A 88 10.15 -25.20 9.14
CA GLU A 88 9.95 -25.00 10.59
C GLU A 88 9.99 -23.53 10.95
N PHE A 89 10.93 -22.77 10.38
CA PHE A 89 10.98 -21.32 10.57
C PHE A 89 9.68 -20.65 10.07
N LEU A 90 9.18 -21.02 8.89
CA LEU A 90 7.91 -20.48 8.39
C LEU A 90 6.73 -20.84 9.32
N ARG A 91 6.69 -22.05 9.87
CA ARG A 91 5.67 -22.43 10.86
C ARG A 91 5.78 -21.61 12.14
N PHE A 92 7.01 -21.32 12.59
CA PHE A 92 7.23 -20.47 13.76
C PHE A 92 6.64 -19.07 13.56
N LEU A 93 6.75 -18.48 12.37
CA LEU A 93 6.18 -17.15 12.08
C LEU A 93 4.65 -17.09 12.31
N TYR A 94 3.95 -18.23 12.24
CA TYR A 94 2.50 -18.31 12.47
C TYR A 94 2.13 -18.61 13.92
N THR A 95 3.10 -18.67 14.83
CA THR A 95 2.81 -18.89 16.26
C THR A 95 2.42 -17.56 16.94
N GLU A 96 1.66 -17.65 18.02
CA GLU A 96 1.26 -16.49 18.81
C GLU A 96 2.49 -15.70 19.35
N ASP A 97 3.53 -16.42 19.77
CA ASP A 97 4.77 -15.81 20.27
C ASP A 97 5.45 -14.97 19.19
N SER A 98 5.50 -15.47 17.96
CA SER A 98 6.07 -14.72 16.84
C SER A 98 5.23 -13.49 16.47
N VAL A 99 3.90 -13.62 16.47
CA VAL A 99 2.97 -12.51 16.21
C VAL A 99 3.17 -11.40 17.23
N LYS A 100 3.24 -11.74 18.53
CA LYS A 100 3.47 -10.77 19.59
C LYS A 100 4.86 -10.15 19.51
N LEU A 101 5.89 -10.96 19.24
CA LEU A 101 7.27 -10.46 19.08
C LEU A 101 7.38 -9.46 17.92
N PHE A 102 6.73 -9.74 16.79
CA PHE A 102 6.69 -8.82 15.65
C PHE A 102 5.97 -7.52 16.01
N ALA A 103 4.85 -7.60 16.72
CA ALA A 103 4.13 -6.43 17.19
C ALA A 103 4.98 -5.57 18.14
N GLU A 104 5.68 -6.19 19.09
CA GLU A 104 6.54 -5.49 20.06
C GLU A 104 7.77 -4.84 19.42
N LYS A 105 8.40 -5.51 18.44
CA LYS A 105 9.68 -5.08 17.89
C LYS A 105 9.57 -4.26 16.62
N ALA A 106 8.54 -4.51 15.82
CA ALA A 106 8.34 -3.86 14.53
C ALA A 106 7.07 -2.99 14.48
N ASN A 107 6.29 -2.94 15.57
CA ASN A 107 5.01 -2.23 15.63
C ASN A 107 4.10 -2.62 14.44
N GLY A 108 4.09 -3.90 14.07
CA GLY A 108 3.39 -4.42 12.90
C GLY A 108 2.40 -5.53 13.24
N ILE A 109 1.49 -5.79 12.32
CA ILE A 109 0.47 -6.83 12.47
C ILE A 109 0.60 -7.82 11.31
N TYR A 110 0.69 -9.11 11.61
CA TYR A 110 0.67 -10.15 10.60
C TYR A 110 -0.71 -10.29 9.95
N ALA A 111 -0.73 -10.64 8.66
CA ALA A 111 -1.96 -10.92 7.91
C ALA A 111 -2.53 -12.30 8.30
N LEU A 112 -2.82 -12.52 9.58
CA LEU A 112 -3.37 -13.75 10.14
C LEU A 112 -4.75 -13.49 10.73
N LYS A 113 -5.61 -14.51 10.65
CA LYS A 113 -6.89 -14.48 11.37
C LYS A 113 -6.64 -14.24 12.85
N LYS A 114 -7.35 -13.28 13.44
CA LYS A 114 -7.25 -12.90 14.85
C LYS A 114 -5.93 -12.25 15.28
N ALA A 115 -5.02 -11.92 14.35
CA ALA A 115 -3.80 -11.21 14.72
C ALA A 115 -4.10 -9.90 15.44
N ASN A 116 -5.10 -9.15 14.99
CA ASN A 116 -5.54 -7.91 15.65
C ASN A 116 -5.91 -8.13 17.13
N GLU A 117 -6.63 -9.21 17.44
CA GLU A 117 -6.98 -9.52 18.83
C GLU A 117 -5.74 -9.82 19.68
N MET A 118 -4.74 -10.51 19.11
CA MET A 118 -3.51 -10.90 19.81
C MET A 118 -2.59 -9.72 20.12
N VAL A 119 -2.63 -8.67 19.29
CA VAL A 119 -1.71 -7.54 19.39
C VAL A 119 -2.33 -6.27 19.95
N LYS A 120 -3.59 -6.34 20.37
CA LYS A 120 -4.28 -5.22 21.00
C LYS A 120 -3.54 -4.78 22.28
N GLY A 121 -3.18 -3.49 22.32
CA GLY A 121 -2.40 -2.92 23.42
C GLY A 121 -0.89 -3.25 23.36
N ILE A 122 -0.41 -3.94 22.32
CA ILE A 122 1.02 -4.14 22.05
C ILE A 122 1.48 -3.16 20.98
N VAL A 123 0.80 -3.11 19.85
CA VAL A 123 1.05 -2.09 18.81
C VAL A 123 0.48 -0.74 19.22
N THR A 124 0.96 0.33 18.62
CA THR A 124 0.41 1.68 18.82
C THR A 124 -1.05 1.76 18.33
N ASP A 125 -1.83 2.65 18.93
CA ASP A 125 -3.23 2.86 18.55
C ASP A 125 -3.36 3.22 17.07
N GLY A 126 -2.44 3.99 16.51
CA GLY A 126 -2.41 4.31 15.09
C GLY A 126 -2.35 3.06 14.20
N VAL A 127 -1.43 2.12 14.50
CA VAL A 127 -1.32 0.85 13.75
C VAL A 127 -2.56 -0.02 13.97
N TYR A 128 -3.05 -0.10 15.22
CA TYR A 128 -4.24 -0.89 15.53
C TYR A 128 -5.46 -0.39 14.75
N ASN A 129 -5.72 0.91 14.80
CA ASN A 129 -6.87 1.54 14.15
C ASN A 129 -6.79 1.46 12.61
N MET A 130 -5.59 1.50 12.03
CA MET A 130 -5.42 1.31 10.59
C MET A 130 -5.86 -0.08 10.13
N ASN A 131 -5.78 -1.09 10.98
CA ASN A 131 -6.20 -2.44 10.65
C ASN A 131 -7.71 -2.67 10.81
N ASP A 132 -8.44 -1.78 11.47
CA ASP A 132 -9.90 -1.90 11.60
C ASP A 132 -10.64 -1.85 10.26
N ILE A 133 -10.06 -1.20 9.27
CA ILE A 133 -10.60 -1.12 7.91
C ILE A 133 -10.89 -2.50 7.30
N TYR A 134 -10.11 -3.53 7.67
CA TYR A 134 -10.29 -4.89 7.19
C TYR A 134 -11.46 -5.64 7.85
N GLN A 135 -12.03 -5.11 8.93
CA GLN A 135 -13.12 -5.72 9.68
C GLN A 135 -14.51 -5.25 9.22
N GLU A 136 -14.60 -4.17 8.47
CA GLU A 136 -15.85 -3.52 8.07
C GLU A 136 -16.44 -4.02 6.74
N GLY A 137 -16.11 -5.24 6.30
CA GLY A 137 -16.67 -5.83 5.08
C GLY A 137 -16.18 -5.18 3.79
N THR A 138 -14.98 -4.63 3.81
CA THR A 138 -14.33 -4.10 2.62
C THR A 138 -13.84 -5.21 1.71
N PHE A 139 -14.02 -5.02 0.40
CA PHE A 139 -13.45 -5.93 -0.59
C PHE A 139 -11.96 -5.63 -0.79
N MET A 140 -11.14 -6.67 -0.66
CA MET A 140 -9.73 -6.57 -1.02
C MET A 140 -9.57 -6.70 -2.53
N VAL A 141 -8.84 -5.77 -3.12
CA VAL A 141 -8.41 -5.84 -4.52
C VAL A 141 -6.92 -6.07 -4.52
N PHE A 142 -6.49 -7.09 -5.23
CA PHE A 142 -5.08 -7.23 -5.53
C PHE A 142 -4.70 -6.20 -6.59
N GLY A 143 -3.56 -5.56 -6.38
CA GLY A 143 -3.00 -4.65 -7.36
C GLY A 143 -2.56 -5.39 -8.63
N TRP A 144 -2.12 -4.64 -9.56
CA TRP A 144 -1.60 -5.01 -10.88
C TRP A 144 -0.32 -5.84 -10.88
N ASP A 145 0.27 -6.13 -9.73
CA ASP A 145 1.40 -7.06 -9.57
C ASP A 145 1.12 -8.47 -10.14
N ALA A 146 -0.17 -8.78 -10.38
CA ALA A 146 -0.56 -10.01 -11.05
C ALA A 146 -0.36 -9.98 -12.59
N MET A 147 0.01 -8.83 -13.15
CA MET A 147 0.24 -8.68 -14.59
C MET A 147 1.73 -8.58 -14.87
N PRO A 148 2.35 -9.66 -15.35
CA PRO A 148 3.78 -9.64 -15.69
C PRO A 148 4.02 -8.73 -16.89
N ASP A 149 5.11 -7.97 -16.81
CA ASP A 149 5.67 -7.28 -17.96
C ASP A 149 5.94 -8.28 -19.10
N THR A 150 5.78 -7.82 -20.29
CA THR A 150 6.15 -8.59 -21.50
C THR A 150 7.44 -8.02 -22.11
N SER A 151 7.97 -8.69 -23.13
CA SER A 151 9.12 -8.16 -23.89
C SER A 151 8.82 -6.84 -24.62
N LYS A 152 7.54 -6.46 -24.71
CA LYS A 152 7.09 -5.28 -25.44
C LYS A 152 6.45 -4.22 -24.56
N VAL A 153 5.88 -4.62 -23.44
CA VAL A 153 5.12 -3.74 -22.55
C VAL A 153 5.64 -3.85 -21.14
N VAL A 154 6.03 -2.72 -20.58
CA VAL A 154 6.32 -2.52 -19.16
C VAL A 154 5.19 -1.68 -18.58
N ILE A 155 4.39 -2.25 -17.68
CA ILE A 155 3.21 -1.58 -17.11
C ILE A 155 3.59 -0.27 -16.42
N ALA A 156 4.72 -0.23 -15.73
CA ALA A 156 5.19 0.97 -15.06
C ALA A 156 5.33 2.17 -16.00
N ASP A 157 5.68 1.95 -17.28
CA ASP A 157 5.85 3.02 -18.26
C ASP A 157 4.51 3.68 -18.61
N SER A 158 3.42 2.93 -18.59
CA SER A 158 2.08 3.47 -18.89
C SER A 158 1.34 4.00 -17.66
N VAL A 159 1.70 3.54 -16.46
CA VAL A 159 0.97 3.88 -15.23
C VAL A 159 1.73 4.92 -14.40
N PHE A 160 3.00 4.70 -14.11
CA PHE A 160 3.73 5.57 -13.16
C PHE A 160 4.63 6.58 -13.84
N ASN A 161 5.39 6.17 -14.85
CA ASN A 161 6.43 7.01 -15.43
C ASN A 161 5.85 8.24 -16.15
N VAL A 162 4.57 8.20 -16.50
CA VAL A 162 3.82 9.31 -17.12
C VAL A 162 2.99 10.12 -16.13
N ALA A 163 2.96 9.75 -14.85
CA ALA A 163 2.15 10.44 -13.85
C ALA A 163 2.54 11.93 -13.71
N SER A 164 3.83 12.24 -13.83
CA SER A 164 4.33 13.60 -13.81
C SER A 164 3.77 14.44 -14.96
N ASP A 165 3.66 13.87 -16.16
CA ASP A 165 3.15 14.57 -17.33
C ASP A 165 1.67 14.93 -17.15
N VAL A 166 0.90 14.03 -16.51
CA VAL A 166 -0.50 14.30 -16.17
C VAL A 166 -0.60 15.40 -15.10
N MET A 167 0.21 15.35 -14.08
CA MET A 167 0.21 16.33 -12.99
C MET A 167 0.64 17.72 -13.46
N ASN A 168 1.57 17.78 -14.40
CA ASN A 168 2.05 19.04 -15.00
C ASN A 168 1.13 19.58 -16.10
N GLY A 169 0.16 18.77 -16.56
CA GLY A 169 -0.76 19.15 -17.65
C GLY A 169 -0.20 18.91 -19.05
N ASP A 170 0.92 18.21 -19.18
CA ASP A 170 1.54 17.83 -20.46
C ASP A 170 0.81 16.65 -21.10
N MET A 171 0.07 15.87 -20.30
CA MET A 171 -0.79 14.77 -20.71
C MET A 171 -2.19 14.92 -20.10
N THR A 172 -3.26 14.65 -20.86
CA THR A 172 -4.60 14.62 -20.29
C THR A 172 -4.90 13.30 -19.59
N ALA A 173 -5.88 13.30 -18.69
CA ALA A 173 -6.34 12.08 -18.02
C ALA A 173 -6.88 11.04 -19.03
N GLU A 174 -7.51 11.49 -20.10
CA GLU A 174 -7.98 10.62 -21.19
C GLU A 174 -6.80 9.95 -21.91
N GLN A 175 -5.77 10.71 -22.27
CA GLN A 175 -4.57 10.17 -22.91
C GLN A 175 -3.86 9.15 -22.00
N TRP A 176 -3.81 9.42 -20.69
CA TRP A 176 -3.25 8.47 -19.73
C TRP A 176 -4.07 7.17 -19.67
N ARG A 177 -5.38 7.28 -19.53
CA ARG A 177 -6.29 6.11 -19.55
C ARG A 177 -6.12 5.30 -20.83
N ASP A 178 -6.16 5.95 -21.99
CA ASP A 178 -6.07 5.29 -23.30
C ASP A 178 -4.70 4.58 -23.46
N GLY A 179 -3.64 5.16 -22.92
CA GLY A 179 -2.31 4.53 -22.89
C GLY A 179 -2.27 3.27 -22.01
N ILE A 180 -2.94 3.30 -20.86
CA ILE A 180 -3.05 2.14 -19.97
C ILE A 180 -3.90 1.04 -20.64
N GLU A 181 -5.03 1.37 -21.24
CA GLU A 181 -5.88 0.41 -21.96
C GLU A 181 -5.12 -0.25 -23.10
N ALA A 182 -4.39 0.53 -23.92
CA ALA A 182 -3.56 -0.02 -25.01
C ALA A 182 -2.46 -0.96 -24.51
N ALA A 183 -1.83 -0.66 -23.37
CA ALA A 183 -0.83 -1.54 -22.77
C ALA A 183 -1.44 -2.89 -22.34
N PHE A 184 -2.61 -2.87 -21.73
CA PHE A 184 -3.32 -4.09 -21.34
C PHE A 184 -3.78 -4.92 -22.55
N GLU A 185 -4.26 -4.29 -23.62
CA GLU A 185 -4.64 -4.97 -24.85
C GLU A 185 -3.43 -5.67 -25.48
N GLU A 186 -2.26 -5.02 -25.51
CA GLU A 186 -1.04 -5.62 -26.06
C GLU A 186 -0.54 -6.79 -25.20
N ILE A 187 -0.63 -6.70 -23.87
CA ILE A 187 -0.32 -7.81 -22.96
C ILE A 187 -1.29 -8.99 -23.23
N ALA A 188 -2.57 -8.72 -23.37
CA ALA A 188 -3.57 -9.76 -23.66
C ALA A 188 -3.32 -10.45 -25.01
N ALA A 189 -2.89 -9.69 -26.02
CA ALA A 189 -2.58 -10.22 -27.35
C ALA A 189 -1.25 -11.00 -27.39
N SER A 190 -0.39 -10.86 -26.39
CA SER A 190 0.92 -11.52 -26.33
C SER A 190 0.88 -12.92 -25.70
N LYS A 191 -0.28 -13.36 -25.21
CA LYS A 191 -0.55 -14.71 -24.67
C LYS A 191 -0.97 -15.66 -25.78
#